data_b8d323fe46a52ec9c864118c23607b5c
#
_entry.id   b8d323fe46a52ec9c864118c23607b5c
#
_cell.length_a   1.000
_cell.length_b   1.000
_cell.length_c   1.000
_cell.angle_alpha   90.00
_cell.angle_beta   90.00
_cell.angle_gamma   90.00
#
_symmetry.space_group_name_H-M   'P 1'
#
loop_
_entity.id
_entity.type
_entity.pdbx_description
1 polymer ?
#
loop_
_entity_poly.entity_id
_entity_poly.type
_entity_poly.pdbx_seq_one_letter_code
_entity_poly.pdbx_strand_id
1 'polypeptide(L)'
;MIVFDSGEGQADPYVGAIVYDSFISELAHQFHGAMIVFEHRFYGGSLPNGLTLESGEDLYQYLTIEQALADVAALASNFSVKGIKSDLTSSATPWVFVGSSYSGLRAALLRERYPHAIYASMAGSAPVETKVDFYEYFKPIASNTPAKCRSVIEEVVNFVDAAFAGHNETLKAELKSEFSASNLSDFAFGESLQAPFQLFQNVGYASPFTDFCEYMTNQSQISWNMSSDRRLTERWASWPQQASLSAELTQSNAIDTIEARSYLVSDGLAKFLFLVSILH
;
A
#
# COMPACT_ATOMS: atom_id res chain seq x y z
N MET A 1 -8.32 -5.07 26.98
CA MET A 1 -8.94 -4.84 25.66
C MET A 1 -7.88 -5.00 24.59
N ILE A 2 -8.19 -5.65 23.49
CA ILE A 2 -7.27 -5.76 22.33
C ILE A 2 -7.97 -5.11 21.15
N VAL A 3 -7.32 -4.14 20.53
CA VAL A 3 -7.82 -3.39 19.37
C VAL A 3 -7.02 -3.80 18.15
N PHE A 4 -7.68 -4.31 17.13
CA PHE A 4 -7.12 -4.50 15.80
C PHE A 4 -7.57 -3.33 14.91
N ASP A 5 -6.62 -2.67 14.27
CA ASP A 5 -6.87 -1.54 13.37
C ASP A 5 -6.94 -2.03 11.91
N SER A 6 -8.05 -1.79 11.25
CA SER A 6 -8.26 -2.18 9.85
C SER A 6 -7.42 -1.38 8.84
N GLY A 7 -6.70 -0.36 9.31
CA GLY A 7 -5.84 0.47 8.45
C GLY A 7 -6.65 1.34 7.48
N GLU A 8 -6.27 1.32 6.20
CA GLU A 8 -6.86 2.11 5.11
C GLU A 8 -8.06 1.41 4.45
N GLY A 9 -8.82 0.63 5.22
CA GLY A 9 -9.97 -0.13 4.73
C GLY A 9 -11.15 -0.13 5.68
N GLN A 10 -12.29 -0.61 5.20
CA GLN A 10 -13.45 -0.86 6.04
C GLN A 10 -13.17 -2.00 7.04
N ALA A 11 -13.77 -1.95 8.22
CA ALA A 11 -13.54 -2.94 9.27
C ALA A 11 -14.25 -4.28 9.02
N ASP A 12 -15.43 -4.27 8.40
CA ASP A 12 -16.29 -5.44 8.25
C ASP A 12 -15.61 -6.69 7.68
N PRO A 13 -14.79 -6.62 6.62
CA PRO A 13 -14.10 -7.79 6.07
C PRO A 13 -13.15 -8.47 7.06
N TYR A 14 -12.62 -7.73 8.02
CA TYR A 14 -11.65 -8.25 9.00
C TYR A 14 -12.31 -8.92 10.19
N VAL A 15 -13.59 -8.61 10.49
CA VAL A 15 -14.25 -9.10 11.70
C VAL A 15 -14.22 -10.63 11.78
N GLY A 16 -14.57 -11.33 10.70
CA GLY A 16 -14.57 -12.79 10.67
C GLY A 16 -13.19 -13.39 10.93
N ALA A 17 -12.20 -12.98 10.15
CA ALA A 17 -10.86 -13.53 10.23
C ALA A 17 -10.15 -13.17 11.56
N ILE A 18 -10.28 -11.92 12.01
CA ILE A 18 -9.55 -11.45 13.19
C ILE A 18 -10.19 -11.94 14.49
N VAL A 19 -11.53 -11.96 14.58
CA VAL A 19 -12.22 -12.33 15.82
C VAL A 19 -12.26 -13.82 16.05
N TYR A 20 -12.34 -14.62 14.98
CA TYR A 20 -12.57 -16.07 15.12
C TYR A 20 -11.35 -16.94 14.80
N ASP A 21 -10.43 -16.48 13.98
CA ASP A 21 -9.32 -17.33 13.49
C ASP A 21 -8.01 -16.54 13.34
N SER A 22 -7.55 -15.95 14.45
CA SER A 22 -6.28 -15.22 14.45
C SER A 22 -5.49 -15.42 15.73
N PHE A 23 -4.18 -15.17 15.64
CA PHE A 23 -3.31 -15.08 16.83
C PHE A 23 -3.86 -14.04 17.85
N ILE A 24 -4.49 -12.98 17.38
CA ILE A 24 -5.06 -11.94 18.25
C ILE A 24 -6.24 -12.48 19.03
N SER A 25 -7.09 -13.33 18.42
CA SER A 25 -8.18 -13.97 19.11
C SER A 25 -7.70 -14.98 20.18
N GLU A 26 -6.65 -15.74 19.87
CA GLU A 26 -6.01 -16.64 20.86
C GLU A 26 -5.46 -15.85 22.04
N LEU A 27 -4.80 -14.72 21.77
CA LEU A 27 -4.29 -13.82 22.81
C LEU A 27 -5.43 -13.28 23.69
N ALA A 28 -6.54 -12.87 23.06
CA ALA A 28 -7.71 -12.40 23.81
C ALA A 28 -8.30 -13.49 24.69
N HIS A 29 -8.40 -14.73 24.21
CA HIS A 29 -8.84 -15.86 25.01
C HIS A 29 -7.89 -16.16 26.17
N GLN A 30 -6.58 -16.16 25.92
CA GLN A 30 -5.57 -16.43 26.95
C GLN A 30 -5.63 -15.41 28.11
N PHE A 31 -5.88 -14.16 27.80
CA PHE A 31 -5.96 -13.09 28.80
C PHE A 31 -7.38 -12.77 29.26
N HIS A 32 -8.37 -13.57 28.89
CA HIS A 32 -9.80 -13.32 29.18
C HIS A 32 -10.23 -11.89 28.77
N GLY A 33 -9.66 -11.42 27.67
CA GLY A 33 -9.87 -10.08 27.14
C GLY A 33 -11.03 -10.01 26.15
N ALA A 34 -11.41 -8.80 25.80
CA ALA A 34 -12.33 -8.53 24.69
C ALA A 34 -11.58 -7.90 23.53
N MET A 35 -12.09 -8.12 22.31
CA MET A 35 -11.52 -7.62 21.08
C MET A 35 -12.41 -6.54 20.46
N ILE A 36 -11.77 -5.58 19.80
CA ILE A 36 -12.39 -4.55 18.98
C ILE A 36 -11.68 -4.57 17.62
N VAL A 37 -12.46 -4.63 16.54
CA VAL A 37 -11.97 -4.28 15.21
C VAL A 37 -12.30 -2.79 15.00
N PHE A 38 -11.27 -1.98 14.87
CA PHE A 38 -11.39 -0.53 14.79
C PHE A 38 -11.32 -0.07 13.34
N GLU A 39 -12.31 0.72 12.92
CA GLU A 39 -12.35 1.35 11.62
C GLU A 39 -11.79 2.78 11.70
N HIS A 40 -10.87 3.08 10.80
CA HIS A 40 -10.26 4.40 10.72
C HIS A 40 -11.25 5.44 10.18
N ARG A 41 -11.17 6.66 10.71
CA ARG A 41 -11.90 7.80 10.13
C ARG A 41 -11.65 7.89 8.62
N PHE A 42 -12.65 8.28 7.86
CA PHE A 42 -12.68 8.38 6.40
C PHE A 42 -12.68 7.05 5.64
N TYR A 43 -12.77 5.91 6.31
CA TYR A 43 -12.88 4.59 5.66
C TYR A 43 -14.19 3.90 6.04
N GLY A 44 -14.65 3.00 5.17
CA GLY A 44 -15.84 2.19 5.38
C GLY A 44 -17.11 2.99 5.71
N GLY A 45 -17.69 2.73 6.85
CA GLY A 45 -18.84 3.46 7.40
C GLY A 45 -18.46 4.72 8.17
N SER A 46 -17.16 4.94 8.46
CA SER A 46 -16.65 6.04 9.28
C SER A 46 -16.36 7.31 8.45
N LEU A 47 -17.17 7.57 7.44
CA LEU A 47 -17.06 8.73 6.57
C LEU A 47 -17.75 9.96 7.19
N PRO A 48 -17.16 11.16 7.06
CA PRO A 48 -17.87 12.40 7.37
C PRO A 48 -19.13 12.56 6.50
N ASN A 49 -20.19 13.11 7.09
CA ASN A 49 -21.42 13.38 6.34
C ASN A 49 -21.15 14.32 5.15
N GLY A 50 -21.62 13.92 3.96
CA GLY A 50 -21.47 14.69 2.73
C GLY A 50 -20.14 14.51 2.01
N LEU A 51 -19.27 13.62 2.48
CA LEU A 51 -18.03 13.30 1.76
C LEU A 51 -18.33 12.55 0.47
N THR A 52 -17.84 13.05 -0.65
CA THR A 52 -17.84 12.41 -1.98
C THR A 52 -16.46 12.54 -2.61
N LEU A 53 -16.21 11.82 -3.73
CA LEU A 53 -14.94 11.94 -4.47
C LEU A 53 -14.70 13.35 -5.03
N GLU A 54 -15.77 14.13 -5.24
CA GLU A 54 -15.70 15.52 -5.71
C GLU A 54 -15.61 16.54 -4.56
N SER A 55 -15.57 16.07 -3.32
CA SER A 55 -15.50 16.93 -2.14
C SER A 55 -14.23 17.76 -2.15
N GLY A 56 -14.34 19.02 -1.79
CA GLY A 56 -13.21 19.93 -1.66
C GLY A 56 -12.26 19.57 -0.52
N GLU A 57 -11.07 20.16 -0.54
CA GLU A 57 -10.01 19.94 0.46
C GLU A 57 -10.47 20.16 1.89
N ASP A 58 -11.45 21.04 2.11
CA ASP A 58 -11.99 21.36 3.44
C ASP A 58 -12.53 20.14 4.18
N LEU A 59 -13.08 19.13 3.49
CA LEU A 59 -13.55 17.91 4.11
C LEU A 59 -12.43 16.97 4.52
N TYR A 60 -11.29 17.02 3.85
CA TYR A 60 -10.13 16.18 4.15
C TYR A 60 -9.17 16.78 5.20
N GLN A 61 -9.41 18.02 5.67
CA GLN A 61 -8.58 18.64 6.72
C GLN A 61 -8.52 17.84 8.02
N TYR A 62 -9.48 16.94 8.23
CA TYR A 62 -9.55 16.06 9.40
C TYR A 62 -8.96 14.66 9.16
N LEU A 63 -8.47 14.38 7.95
CA LEU A 63 -7.74 13.15 7.64
C LEU A 63 -6.26 13.34 7.95
N THR A 64 -5.94 13.39 9.24
CA THR A 64 -4.56 13.48 9.73
C THR A 64 -4.24 12.36 10.70
N ILE A 65 -2.97 11.98 10.77
CA ILE A 65 -2.51 10.94 11.71
C ILE A 65 -2.82 11.36 13.15
N GLU A 66 -2.59 12.62 13.51
CA GLU A 66 -2.81 13.14 14.87
C GLU A 66 -4.25 12.95 15.30
N GLN A 67 -5.19 13.25 14.43
CA GLN A 67 -6.62 13.10 14.76
C GLN A 67 -7.04 11.63 14.79
N ALA A 68 -6.51 10.82 13.88
CA ALA A 68 -6.79 9.38 13.88
C ALA A 68 -6.23 8.68 15.14
N LEU A 69 -5.09 9.14 15.67
CA LEU A 69 -4.57 8.66 16.96
C LEU A 69 -5.45 9.13 18.13
N ALA A 70 -5.90 10.38 18.09
CA ALA A 70 -6.77 10.93 19.12
C ALA A 70 -8.12 10.19 19.21
N ASP A 71 -8.67 9.72 18.09
CA ASP A 71 -9.88 8.89 18.08
C ASP A 71 -9.71 7.62 18.91
N VAL A 72 -8.60 6.90 18.71
CA VAL A 72 -8.33 5.68 19.47
C VAL A 72 -8.14 5.97 20.96
N ALA A 73 -7.40 7.03 21.28
CA ALA A 73 -7.20 7.44 22.67
C ALA A 73 -8.53 7.84 23.35
N ALA A 74 -9.40 8.55 22.63
CA ALA A 74 -10.73 8.92 23.09
C ALA A 74 -11.62 7.67 23.28
N LEU A 75 -11.59 6.73 22.34
CA LEU A 75 -12.29 5.46 22.47
C LEU A 75 -11.83 4.72 23.73
N ALA A 76 -10.52 4.53 23.90
CA ALA A 76 -9.97 3.80 25.05
C ALA A 76 -10.32 4.47 26.40
N SER A 77 -10.37 5.78 26.43
CA SER A 77 -10.66 6.53 27.66
C SER A 77 -12.16 6.58 28.03
N ASN A 78 -13.07 6.29 27.09
CA ASN A 78 -14.50 6.43 27.30
C ASN A 78 -15.30 5.15 26.99
N PHE A 79 -14.62 4.04 26.73
CA PHE A 79 -15.27 2.81 26.26
C PHE A 79 -16.14 2.15 27.32
N SER A 80 -17.35 1.82 26.95
CA SER A 80 -18.28 1.04 27.79
C SER A 80 -19.17 0.16 26.92
N VAL A 81 -19.60 -0.97 27.47
CA VAL A 81 -20.52 -1.89 26.80
C VAL A 81 -21.75 -2.10 27.66
N LYS A 82 -22.92 -1.93 27.05
CA LYS A 82 -24.21 -2.13 27.75
C LYS A 82 -24.29 -3.54 28.34
N GLY A 83 -24.55 -3.63 29.63
CA GLY A 83 -24.64 -4.91 30.33
C GLY A 83 -23.36 -5.40 30.98
N ILE A 84 -22.20 -4.82 30.66
CA ILE A 84 -20.95 -5.06 31.35
C ILE A 84 -20.74 -4.02 32.44
N LYS A 85 -20.57 -4.49 33.68
CA LYS A 85 -20.42 -3.62 34.88
C LYS A 85 -18.96 -3.24 35.15
N SER A 86 -18.02 -3.97 34.62
CA SER A 86 -16.59 -3.67 34.77
C SER A 86 -16.24 -2.39 34.05
N ASP A 87 -15.33 -1.61 34.60
CA ASP A 87 -14.77 -0.45 33.93
C ASP A 87 -13.81 -0.92 32.84
N LEU A 88 -14.19 -0.69 31.59
CA LEU A 88 -13.42 -1.08 30.41
C LEU A 88 -12.57 0.08 29.87
N THR A 89 -12.57 1.23 30.52
CA THR A 89 -11.73 2.37 30.10
C THR A 89 -10.24 2.07 30.33
N SER A 90 -9.40 2.79 29.63
CA SER A 90 -7.95 2.65 29.75
C SER A 90 -7.38 2.99 31.13
N SER A 91 -8.17 3.67 31.98
CA SER A 91 -7.79 3.94 33.36
C SER A 91 -7.86 2.70 34.27
N ALA A 92 -8.69 1.74 33.95
CA ALA A 92 -8.93 0.54 34.75
C ALA A 92 -8.53 -0.76 34.04
N THR A 93 -8.53 -0.77 32.72
CA THR A 93 -8.28 -1.96 31.90
C THR A 93 -7.12 -1.69 30.93
N PRO A 94 -6.11 -2.59 30.82
CA PRO A 94 -5.06 -2.46 29.82
C PRO A 94 -5.62 -2.53 28.39
N TRP A 95 -5.22 -1.59 27.53
CA TRP A 95 -5.52 -1.55 26.12
C TRP A 95 -4.29 -1.88 25.30
N VAL A 96 -4.39 -2.92 24.46
CA VAL A 96 -3.35 -3.33 23.53
C VAL A 96 -3.82 -2.99 22.12
N PHE A 97 -3.01 -2.26 21.37
CA PHE A 97 -3.33 -1.87 20.01
C PHE A 97 -2.47 -2.64 19.01
N VAL A 98 -3.09 -3.24 18.02
CA VAL A 98 -2.43 -4.09 17.01
C VAL A 98 -2.70 -3.53 15.62
N GLY A 99 -1.66 -3.26 14.88
CA GLY A 99 -1.74 -2.78 13.50
C GLY A 99 -0.59 -3.29 12.63
N SER A 100 -0.82 -3.30 11.34
CA SER A 100 0.19 -3.65 10.32
C SER A 100 0.21 -2.58 9.23
N SER A 101 1.36 -2.37 8.56
CA SER A 101 1.52 -1.33 7.53
C SER A 101 1.25 0.06 8.12
N TYR A 102 0.39 0.87 7.55
CA TYR A 102 -0.03 2.17 8.07
C TYR A 102 -0.63 2.08 9.49
N SER A 103 -1.48 1.09 9.74
CA SER A 103 -1.98 0.87 11.10
C SER A 103 -0.87 0.40 12.07
N GLY A 104 0.19 -0.22 11.57
CA GLY A 104 1.42 -0.48 12.33
C GLY A 104 2.16 0.81 12.72
N LEU A 105 2.29 1.77 11.80
CA LEU A 105 2.80 3.11 12.14
C LEU A 105 1.94 3.77 13.23
N ARG A 106 0.61 3.70 13.09
CA ARG A 106 -0.30 4.21 14.11
C ARG A 106 -0.14 3.52 15.46
N ALA A 107 0.08 2.20 15.46
CA ALA A 107 0.33 1.43 16.68
C ALA A 107 1.59 1.92 17.43
N ALA A 108 2.68 2.18 16.69
CA ALA A 108 3.91 2.73 17.26
C ALA A 108 3.68 4.13 17.85
N LEU A 109 3.09 5.03 17.06
CA LEU A 109 2.82 6.42 17.47
C LEU A 109 1.80 6.51 18.61
N LEU A 110 0.78 5.65 18.65
CA LEU A 110 -0.18 5.60 19.75
C LEU A 110 0.48 5.30 21.09
N ARG A 111 1.36 4.30 21.12
CA ARG A 111 2.06 3.97 22.36
C ARG A 111 3.02 5.07 22.81
N GLU A 112 3.63 5.79 21.86
CA GLU A 112 4.51 6.92 22.16
C GLU A 112 3.71 8.13 22.67
N ARG A 113 2.66 8.53 21.95
CA ARG A 113 1.96 9.80 22.21
C ARG A 113 0.86 9.68 23.27
N TYR A 114 0.27 8.50 23.44
CA TYR A 114 -0.83 8.23 24.38
C TYR A 114 -0.53 7.07 25.33
N PRO A 115 0.64 7.13 26.05
CA PRO A 115 1.06 6.02 26.91
C PRO A 115 0.10 5.74 28.09
N HIS A 116 -0.77 6.69 28.43
CA HIS A 116 -1.79 6.53 29.47
C HIS A 116 -3.06 5.83 28.96
N ALA A 117 -3.33 5.93 27.65
CA ALA A 117 -4.49 5.29 27.03
C ALA A 117 -4.15 3.88 26.48
N ILE A 118 -2.94 3.68 25.98
CA ILE A 118 -2.52 2.44 25.36
C ILE A 118 -1.39 1.81 26.18
N TYR A 119 -1.69 0.68 26.79
CA TYR A 119 -0.74 -0.08 27.62
C TYR A 119 0.41 -0.67 26.82
N ALA A 120 0.09 -1.29 25.67
CA ALA A 120 1.06 -1.88 24.76
C ALA A 120 0.57 -1.77 23.32
N SER A 121 1.50 -1.84 22.37
CA SER A 121 1.16 -1.91 20.94
C SER A 121 2.02 -2.93 20.21
N MET A 122 1.45 -3.52 19.17
CA MET A 122 2.14 -4.38 18.20
C MET A 122 2.11 -3.68 16.84
N ALA A 123 3.29 -3.28 16.37
CA ALA A 123 3.48 -2.58 15.11
C ALA A 123 4.13 -3.52 14.09
N GLY A 124 3.34 -4.14 13.23
CA GLY A 124 3.82 -5.04 12.17
C GLY A 124 4.11 -4.27 10.89
N SER A 125 5.25 -4.53 10.23
CA SER A 125 5.60 -3.94 8.91
C SER A 125 5.36 -2.43 8.82
N ALA A 126 5.65 -1.72 9.89
CA ALA A 126 5.30 -0.32 10.07
C ALA A 126 6.29 0.62 9.36
N PRO A 127 5.84 1.54 8.49
CA PRO A 127 6.70 2.54 7.87
C PRO A 127 7.02 3.69 8.84
N VAL A 128 7.86 3.41 9.84
CA VAL A 128 8.18 4.36 10.94
C VAL A 128 9.19 5.44 10.54
N GLU A 129 9.80 5.32 9.39
CA GLU A 129 10.71 6.33 8.82
C GLU A 129 10.08 6.93 7.56
N THR A 130 9.84 8.24 7.58
CA THR A 130 9.32 8.97 6.43
C THR A 130 10.44 9.25 5.44
N LYS A 131 10.28 8.83 4.18
CA LYS A 131 11.21 9.09 3.08
C LYS A 131 10.44 9.62 1.88
N VAL A 132 11.00 10.64 1.21
CA VAL A 132 10.45 11.18 -0.04
C VAL A 132 10.73 10.22 -1.20
N ASP A 133 11.96 9.70 -1.25
CA ASP A 133 12.39 8.66 -2.20
C ASP A 133 12.61 7.36 -1.43
N PHE A 134 11.62 6.48 -1.49
CA PHE A 134 11.63 5.22 -0.73
C PHE A 134 12.07 4.03 -1.61
N TYR A 135 13.13 4.20 -2.39
CA TYR A 135 13.70 3.13 -3.22
C TYR A 135 14.14 1.90 -2.41
N GLU A 136 14.43 2.05 -1.13
CA GLU A 136 14.77 0.93 -0.25
C GLU A 136 13.67 -0.12 -0.12
N TYR A 137 12.43 0.23 -0.40
CA TYR A 137 11.31 -0.72 -0.47
C TYR A 137 11.59 -1.85 -1.48
N PHE A 138 12.26 -1.53 -2.60
CA PHE A 138 12.52 -2.50 -3.66
C PHE A 138 13.81 -3.30 -3.45
N LYS A 139 14.72 -2.89 -2.57
CA LYS A 139 15.97 -3.61 -2.30
C LYS A 139 15.75 -5.06 -1.85
N PRO A 140 14.85 -5.36 -0.89
CA PRO A 140 14.54 -6.75 -0.53
C PRO A 140 13.97 -7.54 -1.70
N ILE A 141 13.14 -6.92 -2.53
CA ILE A 141 12.56 -7.56 -3.72
C ILE A 141 13.68 -7.93 -4.69
N ALA A 142 14.52 -6.98 -5.05
CA ALA A 142 15.64 -7.19 -5.96
C ALA A 142 16.63 -8.26 -5.45
N SER A 143 16.96 -8.23 -4.14
CA SER A 143 17.90 -9.20 -3.57
C SER A 143 17.36 -10.63 -3.49
N ASN A 144 16.03 -10.79 -3.40
CA ASN A 144 15.37 -12.09 -3.36
C ASN A 144 14.85 -12.56 -4.73
N THR A 145 14.93 -11.72 -5.78
CA THR A 145 14.56 -12.09 -7.15
C THR A 145 15.72 -12.78 -7.82
N PRO A 146 15.53 -13.94 -8.51
CA PRO A 146 16.58 -14.60 -9.26
C PRO A 146 17.25 -13.68 -10.27
N ALA A 147 18.57 -13.78 -10.41
CA ALA A 147 19.37 -12.86 -11.22
C ALA A 147 18.85 -12.70 -12.66
N LYS A 148 18.38 -13.78 -13.29
CA LYS A 148 17.82 -13.73 -14.65
C LYS A 148 16.52 -12.92 -14.72
N CYS A 149 15.62 -13.10 -13.76
CA CYS A 149 14.36 -12.34 -13.69
C CYS A 149 14.65 -10.86 -13.42
N ARG A 150 15.53 -10.60 -12.43
CA ARG A 150 15.95 -9.24 -12.11
C ARG A 150 16.54 -8.51 -13.32
N SER A 151 17.48 -9.13 -14.04
CA SER A 151 18.09 -8.53 -15.23
C SER A 151 17.07 -8.17 -16.32
N VAL A 152 16.04 -8.99 -16.51
CA VAL A 152 14.95 -8.71 -17.45
C VAL A 152 14.10 -7.54 -16.98
N ILE A 153 13.79 -7.48 -15.69
CA ILE A 153 13.06 -6.36 -15.09
C ILE A 153 13.85 -5.05 -15.26
N GLU A 154 15.14 -5.07 -14.93
CA GLU A 154 16.06 -3.94 -15.10
C GLU A 154 16.09 -3.43 -16.54
N GLU A 155 16.16 -4.33 -17.53
CA GLU A 155 16.18 -3.97 -18.95
C GLU A 155 14.88 -3.25 -19.35
N VAL A 156 13.70 -3.73 -18.92
CA VAL A 156 12.42 -3.08 -19.20
C VAL A 156 12.32 -1.73 -18.52
N VAL A 157 12.67 -1.65 -17.24
CA VAL A 157 12.61 -0.40 -16.47
C VAL A 157 13.51 0.66 -17.10
N ASN A 158 14.76 0.31 -17.42
CA ASN A 158 15.69 1.24 -18.07
C ASN A 158 15.17 1.73 -19.43
N PHE A 159 14.54 0.86 -20.21
CA PHE A 159 13.97 1.23 -21.51
C PHE A 159 12.79 2.20 -21.33
N VAL A 160 11.88 1.93 -20.42
CA VAL A 160 10.74 2.80 -20.14
C VAL A 160 11.22 4.14 -19.61
N ASP A 161 12.14 4.16 -18.65
CA ASP A 161 12.69 5.39 -18.08
C ASP A 161 13.36 6.25 -19.15
N ALA A 162 14.17 5.65 -20.04
CA ALA A 162 14.78 6.37 -21.15
C ALA A 162 13.73 6.96 -22.12
N ALA A 163 12.65 6.22 -22.38
CA ALA A 163 11.55 6.69 -23.21
C ALA A 163 10.84 7.89 -22.58
N PHE A 164 10.62 7.85 -21.28
CA PHE A 164 9.89 8.90 -20.54
C PHE A 164 10.77 10.10 -20.19
N ALA A 165 12.07 9.92 -19.98
CA ALA A 165 13.03 11.02 -19.87
C ALA A 165 13.28 11.73 -21.21
N GLY A 166 13.03 11.05 -22.33
CA GLY A 166 13.13 11.61 -23.68
C GLY A 166 11.92 12.45 -24.07
N HIS A 167 12.05 13.17 -25.20
CA HIS A 167 10.96 14.00 -25.75
C HIS A 167 10.18 13.27 -26.86
N ASN A 168 10.17 11.94 -26.86
CA ASN A 168 9.44 11.15 -27.86
C ASN A 168 8.04 10.80 -27.38
N GLU A 169 7.13 11.74 -27.54
CA GLU A 169 5.73 11.59 -27.13
C GLU A 169 5.00 10.44 -27.84
N THR A 170 5.42 10.12 -29.07
CA THR A 170 4.87 8.96 -29.82
C THR A 170 5.21 7.65 -29.11
N LEU A 171 6.47 7.45 -28.72
CA LEU A 171 6.89 6.26 -28.00
C LEU A 171 6.23 6.14 -26.63
N LYS A 172 6.07 7.26 -25.90
CA LYS A 172 5.34 7.28 -24.62
C LYS A 172 3.88 6.82 -24.80
N ALA A 173 3.21 7.37 -25.82
CA ALA A 173 1.82 7.01 -26.10
C ALA A 173 1.69 5.51 -26.50
N GLU A 174 2.62 5.00 -27.30
CA GLU A 174 2.66 3.58 -27.65
C GLU A 174 2.83 2.70 -26.41
N LEU A 175 3.80 3.01 -25.54
CA LEU A 175 4.04 2.26 -24.31
C LEU A 175 2.81 2.26 -23.40
N LYS A 176 2.20 3.42 -23.15
CA LYS A 176 0.96 3.50 -22.37
C LYS A 176 -0.15 2.67 -22.98
N SER A 177 -0.29 2.69 -24.31
CA SER A 177 -1.31 1.90 -25.01
C SER A 177 -1.11 0.40 -24.84
N GLU A 178 0.13 -0.08 -24.93
CA GLU A 178 0.48 -1.49 -24.74
C GLU A 178 0.12 -2.00 -23.35
N PHE A 179 0.34 -1.18 -22.34
CA PHE A 179 -0.03 -1.49 -20.94
C PHE A 179 -1.51 -1.22 -20.62
N SER A 180 -2.34 -0.88 -21.62
CA SER A 180 -3.75 -0.48 -21.41
C SER A 180 -3.89 0.75 -20.48
N ALA A 181 -2.91 1.63 -20.52
CA ALA A 181 -2.73 2.78 -19.62
C ALA A 181 -2.78 4.14 -20.35
N SER A 182 -3.40 4.20 -21.54
CA SER A 182 -3.40 5.41 -22.39
C SER A 182 -3.97 6.65 -21.73
N ASN A 183 -4.87 6.48 -20.75
CA ASN A 183 -5.52 7.57 -20.05
C ASN A 183 -4.77 8.01 -18.79
N LEU A 184 -3.68 7.34 -18.42
CA LEU A 184 -2.91 7.65 -17.23
C LEU A 184 -1.95 8.81 -17.48
N SER A 185 -1.70 9.62 -16.44
CA SER A 185 -0.54 10.52 -16.41
C SER A 185 0.76 9.72 -16.55
N ASP A 186 1.89 10.38 -16.81
CA ASP A 186 3.20 9.71 -16.86
C ASP A 186 3.55 9.10 -15.50
N PHE A 187 3.20 9.81 -14.42
CA PHE A 187 3.38 9.34 -13.06
C PHE A 187 2.54 8.09 -12.76
N ALA A 188 1.23 8.13 -13.01
CA ALA A 188 0.34 7.00 -12.76
C ALA A 188 0.68 5.77 -13.63
N PHE A 189 1.22 5.98 -14.84
CA PHE A 189 1.77 4.90 -15.63
C PHE A 189 2.99 4.25 -14.97
N GLY A 190 3.92 5.05 -14.42
CA GLY A 190 5.06 4.54 -13.65
C GLY A 190 4.61 3.70 -12.44
N GLU A 191 3.61 4.18 -11.69
CA GLU A 191 3.01 3.43 -10.59
C GLU A 191 2.41 2.09 -11.07
N SER A 192 1.77 2.05 -12.23
CA SER A 192 1.19 0.82 -12.78
C SER A 192 2.22 -0.28 -13.06
N LEU A 193 3.47 0.08 -13.32
CA LEU A 193 4.57 -0.88 -13.49
C LEU A 193 5.01 -1.52 -12.18
N GLN A 194 4.61 -0.98 -11.03
CA GLN A 194 4.91 -1.59 -9.73
C GLN A 194 4.00 -2.78 -9.40
N ALA A 195 2.95 -3.01 -10.17
CA ALA A 195 1.96 -4.04 -9.90
C ALA A 195 2.55 -5.45 -9.60
N PRO A 196 3.52 -5.99 -10.34
CA PRO A 196 4.12 -7.28 -10.01
C PRO A 196 4.84 -7.29 -8.65
N PHE A 197 5.40 -6.16 -8.21
CA PHE A 197 6.14 -6.07 -6.95
C PHE A 197 5.21 -6.08 -5.74
N GLN A 198 3.97 -5.64 -5.89
CA GLN A 198 2.95 -5.77 -4.83
C GLN A 198 2.63 -7.24 -4.54
N LEU A 199 2.70 -8.11 -5.54
CA LEU A 199 2.56 -9.55 -5.33
C LEU A 199 3.70 -10.09 -4.44
N PHE A 200 4.93 -9.62 -4.65
CA PHE A 200 6.05 -9.96 -3.78
C PHE A 200 5.83 -9.50 -2.34
N GLN A 201 5.29 -8.31 -2.14
CA GLN A 201 4.97 -7.80 -0.80
C GLN A 201 4.02 -8.74 -0.04
N ASN A 202 3.06 -9.32 -0.72
CA ASN A 202 2.03 -10.16 -0.10
C ASN A 202 2.52 -11.58 0.23
N VAL A 203 3.35 -12.18 -0.64
CA VAL A 203 3.70 -13.60 -0.55
C VAL A 203 5.20 -13.89 -0.66
N GLY A 204 6.04 -12.86 -0.78
CA GLY A 204 7.46 -13.01 -1.03
C GLY A 204 7.75 -13.61 -2.42
N TYR A 205 8.89 -14.32 -2.54
CA TYR A 205 9.22 -15.03 -3.77
C TYR A 205 8.45 -16.35 -3.86
N ALA A 206 7.15 -16.24 -4.08
CA ALA A 206 6.22 -17.36 -4.29
C ALA A 206 5.25 -17.01 -5.42
N SER A 207 4.40 -17.96 -5.85
CA SER A 207 3.30 -17.62 -6.76
C SER A 207 2.38 -16.56 -6.09
N PRO A 208 1.96 -15.50 -6.80
CA PRO A 208 2.06 -15.31 -8.26
C PRO A 208 3.31 -14.55 -8.75
N PHE A 209 4.22 -14.08 -7.87
CA PHE A 209 5.42 -13.36 -8.35
C PHE A 209 6.41 -14.27 -9.10
N THR A 210 6.54 -15.54 -8.68
CA THR A 210 7.35 -16.52 -9.44
C THR A 210 6.80 -16.74 -10.83
N ASP A 211 5.48 -16.76 -11.00
CA ASP A 211 4.81 -16.94 -12.30
C ASP A 211 5.12 -15.75 -13.23
N PHE A 212 5.18 -14.53 -12.69
CA PHE A 212 5.65 -13.37 -13.43
C PHE A 212 7.09 -13.53 -13.89
N CYS A 213 8.00 -13.95 -13.00
CA CYS A 213 9.40 -14.19 -13.34
C CYS A 213 9.56 -15.26 -14.40
N GLU A 214 8.83 -16.38 -14.29
CA GLU A 214 8.85 -17.45 -15.29
C GLU A 214 8.32 -16.94 -16.64
N TYR A 215 7.22 -16.22 -16.63
CA TYR A 215 6.67 -15.59 -17.82
C TYR A 215 7.69 -14.67 -18.48
N MET A 216 8.32 -13.77 -17.77
CA MET A 216 9.29 -12.80 -18.30
C MET A 216 10.57 -13.47 -18.82
N THR A 217 11.02 -14.57 -18.21
CA THR A 217 12.29 -15.22 -18.56
C THR A 217 12.18 -16.37 -19.57
N ASN A 218 10.96 -16.77 -19.94
CA ASN A 218 10.74 -17.83 -20.93
C ASN A 218 10.94 -17.31 -22.36
N GLN A 219 12.01 -17.71 -23.00
CA GLN A 219 12.45 -17.21 -24.33
C GLN A 219 11.68 -17.83 -25.53
N SER A 220 10.84 -18.83 -25.32
CA SER A 220 10.21 -19.56 -26.42
C SER A 220 9.16 -18.79 -27.24
N GLN A 221 8.80 -17.59 -26.82
CA GLN A 221 7.74 -16.77 -27.42
C GLN A 221 8.21 -15.36 -27.87
N ILE A 222 9.51 -15.14 -28.03
CA ILE A 222 10.05 -13.82 -28.35
C ILE A 222 10.17 -13.63 -29.86
N SER A 223 9.58 -12.55 -30.41
CA SER A 223 9.76 -12.13 -31.80
C SER A 223 11.17 -11.58 -32.04
N TRP A 224 11.84 -11.98 -33.13
CA TRP A 224 13.25 -11.65 -33.40
C TRP A 224 13.46 -10.32 -34.14
N ASN A 225 12.40 -9.58 -34.45
CA ASN A 225 12.47 -8.39 -35.32
C ASN A 225 12.61 -7.06 -34.59
N MET A 226 12.79 -7.06 -33.28
CA MET A 226 12.84 -5.87 -32.43
C MET A 226 14.05 -5.91 -31.50
N SER A 227 14.43 -4.78 -30.89
CA SER A 227 15.44 -4.76 -29.82
C SER A 227 15.00 -5.62 -28.62
N SER A 228 15.94 -6.09 -27.81
CA SER A 228 15.63 -6.98 -26.66
C SER A 228 14.72 -6.30 -25.66
N ASP A 229 15.06 -5.08 -25.29
CA ASP A 229 14.34 -4.21 -24.36
C ASP A 229 12.89 -3.96 -24.79
N ARG A 230 12.65 -3.64 -26.07
CA ARG A 230 11.32 -3.44 -26.62
C ARG A 230 10.46 -4.73 -26.52
N ARG A 231 11.04 -5.87 -26.90
CA ARG A 231 10.35 -7.17 -26.80
C ARG A 231 9.99 -7.55 -25.37
N LEU A 232 10.90 -7.29 -24.44
CA LEU A 232 10.66 -7.55 -23.02
C LEU A 232 9.59 -6.64 -22.46
N THR A 233 9.52 -5.38 -22.91
CA THR A 233 8.48 -4.43 -22.53
C THR A 233 7.10 -4.87 -23.02
N GLU A 234 6.98 -5.27 -24.30
CA GLU A 234 5.73 -5.83 -24.83
C GLU A 234 5.33 -7.12 -24.11
N ARG A 235 6.31 -7.95 -23.75
CA ARG A 235 6.05 -9.15 -22.97
C ARG A 235 5.49 -8.84 -21.60
N TRP A 236 6.05 -7.87 -20.90
CA TRP A 236 5.52 -7.43 -19.62
C TRP A 236 4.09 -6.90 -19.76
N ALA A 237 3.85 -6.01 -20.74
CA ALA A 237 2.52 -5.48 -21.02
C ALA A 237 1.49 -6.59 -21.31
N SER A 238 1.95 -7.68 -21.96
CA SER A 238 1.12 -8.85 -22.30
C SER A 238 0.96 -9.85 -21.15
N TRP A 239 1.57 -9.61 -19.98
CA TRP A 239 1.40 -10.51 -18.85
C TRP A 239 -0.07 -10.51 -18.39
N PRO A 240 -0.72 -11.72 -18.29
CA PRO A 240 -2.18 -11.80 -18.13
C PRO A 240 -2.76 -11.05 -16.92
N GLN A 241 -1.96 -10.86 -15.86
CA GLN A 241 -2.39 -10.17 -14.66
C GLN A 241 -2.08 -8.66 -14.69
N GLN A 242 -1.29 -8.18 -15.65
CA GLN A 242 -0.87 -6.78 -15.70
C GLN A 242 -2.06 -5.82 -15.79
N ALA A 243 -3.00 -6.07 -16.68
CA ALA A 243 -4.15 -5.19 -16.88
C ALA A 243 -5.07 -5.12 -15.65
N SER A 244 -5.32 -6.25 -14.97
CA SER A 244 -6.14 -6.27 -13.75
C SER A 244 -5.46 -5.57 -12.59
N LEU A 245 -4.18 -5.83 -12.37
CA LEU A 245 -3.41 -5.17 -11.31
C LEU A 245 -3.25 -3.67 -11.56
N SER A 246 -3.00 -3.28 -12.82
CA SER A 246 -2.98 -1.86 -13.19
C SER A 246 -4.34 -1.20 -12.97
N ALA A 247 -5.45 -1.88 -13.28
CA ALA A 247 -6.78 -1.37 -13.04
C ALA A 247 -7.09 -1.19 -11.55
N GLU A 248 -6.66 -2.11 -10.70
CA GLU A 248 -6.79 -1.98 -9.24
C GLU A 248 -6.02 -0.76 -8.71
N LEU A 249 -4.79 -0.56 -9.17
CA LEU A 249 -3.98 0.60 -8.82
C LEU A 249 -4.56 1.92 -9.34
N THR A 250 -5.23 1.90 -10.48
CA THR A 250 -5.79 3.09 -11.13
C THR A 250 -7.25 3.35 -10.78
N GLN A 251 -8.00 2.37 -10.29
CA GLN A 251 -9.33 2.58 -9.71
C GLN A 251 -9.28 3.42 -8.42
N SER A 252 -8.15 3.47 -7.75
CA SER A 252 -7.87 4.54 -6.83
C SER A 252 -7.57 5.84 -7.60
N ASN A 253 -8.47 6.30 -8.46
CA ASN A 253 -8.41 7.62 -9.13
C ASN A 253 -8.20 8.79 -8.14
N ALA A 254 -8.30 8.54 -6.86
CA ALA A 254 -7.83 9.39 -5.77
C ALA A 254 -6.31 9.66 -5.85
N ILE A 255 -5.49 8.73 -6.36
CA ILE A 255 -4.04 8.92 -6.50
C ILE A 255 -3.74 10.05 -7.50
N ASP A 256 -4.42 10.11 -8.63
CA ASP A 256 -4.21 11.18 -9.61
C ASP A 256 -4.65 12.58 -9.13
N THR A 257 -5.60 12.66 -8.20
CA THR A 257 -6.13 13.96 -7.74
C THR A 257 -5.50 14.49 -6.46
N ILE A 258 -5.14 13.62 -5.52
CA ILE A 258 -4.64 14.03 -4.20
C ILE A 258 -3.11 13.97 -4.13
N GLU A 259 -2.48 12.89 -4.57
CA GLU A 259 -1.03 12.78 -4.55
C GLU A 259 -0.35 13.61 -5.63
N ALA A 260 -0.91 13.70 -6.84
CA ALA A 260 -0.37 14.53 -7.90
C ALA A 260 -0.34 16.01 -7.53
N ARG A 261 -1.32 16.52 -6.79
CA ARG A 261 -1.34 17.92 -6.37
C ARG A 261 -0.37 18.23 -5.22
N SER A 262 -0.14 17.31 -4.30
CA SER A 262 0.79 17.52 -3.17
C SER A 262 2.26 17.37 -3.55
N TYR A 263 2.57 16.63 -4.62
CA TYR A 263 3.93 16.32 -5.06
C TYR A 263 4.39 17.09 -6.30
N LEU A 264 3.50 17.72 -7.08
CA LEU A 264 3.84 18.50 -8.28
C LEU A 264 4.50 19.85 -8.00
N VAL A 265 4.72 20.24 -6.74
CA VAL A 265 5.36 21.51 -6.39
C VAL A 265 6.90 21.45 -6.45
N SER A 266 7.52 20.28 -6.58
CA SER A 266 8.96 20.17 -6.76
C SER A 266 9.34 19.08 -7.77
N ASP A 267 9.76 19.51 -8.94
CA ASP A 267 10.53 18.78 -9.95
C ASP A 267 9.97 17.44 -10.47
N GLY A 268 9.15 17.53 -11.53
CA GLY A 268 8.58 16.40 -12.26
C GLY A 268 9.57 15.44 -12.97
N LEU A 269 10.88 15.68 -12.89
CA LEU A 269 11.92 14.82 -13.47
C LEU A 269 12.53 13.84 -12.47
N ALA A 270 12.49 14.13 -11.17
CA ALA A 270 13.14 13.28 -10.15
C ALA A 270 12.42 11.96 -9.88
N LYS A 271 11.18 11.80 -10.31
CA LYS A 271 10.31 10.67 -9.92
C LYS A 271 10.27 9.50 -10.91
N PHE A 272 10.56 9.72 -12.19
CA PHE A 272 10.79 8.62 -13.14
C PHE A 272 12.15 7.93 -12.93
N LEU A 273 13.15 8.67 -12.48
CA LEU A 273 14.42 8.13 -11.97
C LEU A 273 14.24 7.19 -10.76
N PHE A 274 13.05 7.15 -10.18
CA PHE A 274 12.68 6.30 -9.06
C PHE A 274 12.72 4.79 -9.39
N LEU A 275 12.31 4.40 -10.58
CA LEU A 275 12.40 3.00 -11.01
C LEU A 275 13.84 2.57 -11.31
N VAL A 276 14.69 3.45 -11.85
CA VAL A 276 16.11 3.16 -12.14
C VAL A 276 16.95 3.06 -10.87
N SER A 277 16.71 3.92 -9.86
CA SER A 277 17.39 3.82 -8.56
C SER A 277 17.05 2.55 -7.76
N ILE A 278 16.01 1.84 -8.13
CA ILE A 278 15.56 0.63 -7.44
C ILE A 278 16.53 -0.55 -7.60
N LEU A 279 17.29 -0.58 -8.69
CA LEU A 279 18.04 -1.75 -9.09
C LEU A 279 19.57 -1.56 -9.06
N HIS A 280 20.05 -0.36 -8.76
CA HIS A 280 21.45 -0.04 -8.51
C HIS A 280 21.73 0.08 -7.01
#